data_1720a865d7c1c2a00ab93dc90fcd9947
#
_entry.id   1720a865d7c1c2a00ab93dc90fcd9947
#
_cell.length_a   1.000
_cell.length_b   1.000
_cell.length_c   1.000
_cell.angle_alpha   90.00
_cell.angle_beta   90.00
_cell.angle_gamma   90.00
#
_symmetry.space_group_name_H-M   'P 1'
#
loop_
_entity.id
_entity.type
_entity.pdbx_description
1 polymer ?
#
loop_
_entity_poly.entity_id
_entity_poly.type
_entity_poly.pdbx_seq_one_letter_code
_entity_poly.pdbx_strand_id
1 'polypeptide(L)'
;MGSGSGGAMPEVIDHFNKENPNSKVELLLTDLHPNSKFVQSFNEEKRDNISYCTFPLDASNLAKTPKGLKMMVNSFHHMPPNIARKILSTAQSNKQPILIYEMGENLLPVWVWVLTLPLGLPLVALMSIFMLPFIKPLKFTDILFTWIIPIIPIFYAWDGQASSPRTYTFEDINEQLLPKVENNYIWKIKHAKKRNGKKEMEKN
;
A
#
# COMPACT_ATOMS: atom_id res chain seq x y z
N MET A 1 0.47 -7.26 -2.99
CA MET A 1 -0.30 -7.02 -4.22
C MET A 1 -0.37 -5.52 -4.45
N GLY A 2 -0.31 -5.06 -5.72
CA GLY A 2 -0.14 -3.63 -6.02
C GLY A 2 1.18 -3.11 -5.47
N SER A 3 2.27 -3.83 -5.73
CA SER A 3 3.55 -3.61 -5.05
C SER A 3 4.38 -2.47 -5.65
N GLY A 4 4.04 -2.00 -6.85
CA GLY A 4 4.81 -0.93 -7.51
C GLY A 4 6.30 -1.17 -7.48
N SER A 5 7.06 -0.30 -6.80
CA SER A 5 8.52 -0.45 -6.57
C SER A 5 8.88 -1.28 -5.33
N GLY A 6 7.95 -2.08 -4.78
CA GLY A 6 8.17 -2.94 -3.61
C GLY A 6 7.82 -2.30 -2.27
N GLY A 7 7.89 -0.98 -2.15
CA GLY A 7 7.63 -0.27 -0.90
C GLY A 7 8.54 -0.72 0.24
N ALA A 8 8.05 -0.68 1.48
CA ALA A 8 8.80 -1.06 2.67
C ALA A 8 8.73 -2.56 3.00
N MET A 9 7.96 -3.36 2.25
CA MET A 9 7.75 -4.76 2.60
C MET A 9 8.99 -5.64 2.51
N PRO A 10 9.91 -5.47 1.55
CA PRO A 10 11.16 -6.22 1.51
C PRO A 10 11.97 -6.06 2.80
N GLU A 11 12.17 -4.84 3.27
CA GLU A 11 12.92 -4.56 4.49
C GLU A 11 12.22 -5.11 5.75
N VAL A 12 10.89 -5.02 5.79
CA VAL A 12 10.08 -5.57 6.89
C VAL A 12 10.25 -7.09 6.97
N ILE A 13 10.18 -7.79 5.84
CA ILE A 13 10.34 -9.25 5.81
C ILE A 13 11.78 -9.67 6.09
N ASP A 14 12.77 -8.95 5.57
CA ASP A 14 14.18 -9.20 5.90
C ASP A 14 14.43 -9.07 7.41
N HIS A 15 13.87 -8.02 8.03
CA HIS A 15 14.00 -7.82 9.47
C HIS A 15 13.28 -8.92 10.26
N PHE A 16 12.05 -9.26 9.87
CA PHE A 16 11.28 -10.33 10.49
C PHE A 16 12.01 -11.67 10.41
N ASN A 17 12.54 -12.04 9.25
CA ASN A 17 13.24 -13.30 9.04
C ASN A 17 14.57 -13.38 9.83
N LYS A 18 15.25 -12.24 10.04
CA LYS A 18 16.44 -12.16 10.90
C LYS A 18 16.09 -12.39 12.37
N GLU A 19 14.99 -11.84 12.83
CA GLU A 19 14.50 -12.04 14.21
C GLU A 19 13.92 -13.44 14.43
N ASN A 20 13.43 -14.10 13.38
CA ASN A 20 12.75 -15.40 13.43
C ASN A 20 13.38 -16.44 12.50
N PRO A 21 14.64 -16.86 12.72
CA PRO A 21 15.37 -17.72 11.80
C PRO A 21 14.73 -19.11 11.58
N ASN A 22 13.96 -19.59 12.58
CA ASN A 22 13.29 -20.88 12.53
C ASN A 22 11.89 -20.83 11.89
N SER A 23 11.39 -19.65 11.53
CA SER A 23 10.04 -19.43 10.99
C SER A 23 10.07 -18.39 9.87
N LYS A 24 10.96 -18.61 8.90
CA LYS A 24 11.12 -17.68 7.77
C LYS A 24 9.86 -17.60 6.93
N VAL A 25 9.54 -16.39 6.53
CA VAL A 25 8.42 -16.05 5.64
C VAL A 25 8.95 -15.75 4.25
N GLU A 26 8.27 -16.24 3.23
CA GLU A 26 8.53 -15.89 1.84
C GLU A 26 7.66 -14.71 1.42
N LEU A 27 8.24 -13.74 0.72
CA LEU A 27 7.55 -12.60 0.14
C LEU A 27 7.58 -12.68 -1.38
N LEU A 28 6.40 -12.77 -2.00
CA LEU A 28 6.23 -12.58 -3.42
C LEU A 28 5.56 -11.23 -3.69
N LEU A 29 6.31 -10.28 -4.22
CA LEU A 29 5.78 -9.00 -4.69
C LEU A 29 5.04 -9.20 -6.00
N THR A 30 3.86 -8.60 -6.15
CA THR A 30 3.03 -8.74 -7.35
C THR A 30 2.37 -7.42 -7.73
N ASP A 31 2.22 -7.17 -9.01
CA ASP A 31 1.55 -5.99 -9.54
C ASP A 31 0.74 -6.33 -10.79
N LEU A 32 -0.26 -5.52 -11.12
CA LEU A 32 -1.01 -5.64 -12.36
C LEU A 32 -0.18 -5.17 -13.56
N HIS A 33 0.71 -4.20 -13.35
CA HIS A 33 1.57 -3.61 -14.36
C HIS A 33 3.03 -3.63 -13.90
N PRO A 34 3.67 -4.81 -13.77
CA PRO A 34 5.04 -4.90 -13.28
C PRO A 34 6.00 -4.21 -14.26
N ASN A 35 6.83 -3.31 -13.75
CA ASN A 35 7.87 -2.68 -14.55
C ASN A 35 8.99 -3.69 -14.80
N SER A 36 9.12 -4.18 -16.03
CA SER A 36 10.05 -5.28 -16.37
C SER A 36 11.51 -4.99 -15.99
N LYS A 37 11.99 -3.74 -16.20
CA LYS A 37 13.37 -3.35 -15.85
C LYS A 37 13.58 -3.37 -14.34
N PHE A 38 12.62 -2.83 -13.58
CA PHE A 38 12.68 -2.83 -12.13
C PHE A 38 12.61 -4.26 -11.58
N VAL A 39 11.66 -5.08 -12.06
CA VAL A 39 11.47 -6.46 -11.63
C VAL A 39 12.72 -7.30 -11.89
N GLN A 40 13.34 -7.13 -13.07
CA GLN A 40 14.59 -7.82 -13.38
C GLN A 40 15.70 -7.42 -12.42
N SER A 41 15.96 -6.12 -12.25
CA SER A 41 16.99 -5.61 -11.33
C SER A 41 16.74 -6.07 -9.89
N PHE A 42 15.48 -6.04 -9.43
CA PHE A 42 15.12 -6.49 -8.10
C PHE A 42 15.42 -7.98 -7.87
N ASN A 43 15.08 -8.83 -8.84
CA ASN A 43 15.32 -10.27 -8.72
C ASN A 43 16.81 -10.64 -8.90
N GLU A 44 17.59 -9.83 -9.61
CA GLU A 44 19.05 -9.99 -9.75
C GLU A 44 19.79 -9.76 -8.42
N GLU A 45 19.21 -9.00 -7.46
CA GLU A 45 19.76 -8.83 -6.12
C GLU A 45 19.79 -10.15 -5.31
N LYS A 46 19.04 -11.18 -5.75
CA LYS A 46 18.98 -12.53 -5.16
C LYS A 46 18.78 -12.52 -3.64
N ARG A 47 17.80 -11.74 -3.18
CA ARG A 47 17.43 -11.69 -1.77
C ARG A 47 16.82 -13.04 -1.34
N ASP A 48 17.25 -13.53 -0.17
CA ASP A 48 16.69 -14.75 0.40
C ASP A 48 15.19 -14.57 0.72
N ASN A 49 14.37 -15.51 0.23
CA ASN A 49 12.93 -15.56 0.48
C ASN A 49 12.13 -14.34 -0.03
N ILE A 50 12.68 -13.48 -0.88
CA ILE A 50 12.00 -12.33 -1.45
C ILE A 50 12.17 -12.33 -2.95
N SER A 51 11.05 -12.26 -3.67
CA SER A 51 11.04 -12.21 -5.13
C SER A 51 9.92 -11.32 -5.66
N TYR A 52 10.05 -10.91 -6.90
CA TYR A 52 9.03 -10.14 -7.60
C TYR A 52 8.52 -10.95 -8.79
N CYS A 53 7.18 -11.06 -8.92
CA CYS A 53 6.54 -11.75 -10.02
C CYS A 53 6.80 -11.03 -11.35
N THR A 54 7.27 -11.76 -12.37
CA THR A 54 7.64 -11.19 -13.68
C THR A 54 6.45 -10.95 -14.61
N PHE A 55 5.29 -11.49 -14.29
CA PHE A 55 4.07 -11.35 -15.08
C PHE A 55 2.96 -10.64 -14.32
N PRO A 56 2.01 -10.00 -15.02
CA PRO A 56 0.89 -9.31 -14.41
C PRO A 56 0.03 -10.22 -13.53
N LEU A 57 -0.25 -9.79 -12.29
CA LEU A 57 -1.19 -10.44 -11.40
C LEU A 57 -2.26 -9.46 -10.92
N ASP A 58 -3.50 -9.77 -11.29
CA ASP A 58 -4.68 -9.00 -10.91
C ASP A 58 -5.14 -9.38 -9.50
N ALA A 59 -5.09 -8.43 -8.56
CA ALA A 59 -5.56 -8.60 -7.19
C ALA A 59 -7.05 -8.96 -7.11
N SER A 60 -7.84 -8.65 -8.12
CA SER A 60 -9.25 -9.02 -8.22
C SER A 60 -9.48 -10.48 -8.69
N ASN A 61 -8.41 -11.26 -8.93
CA ASN A 61 -8.47 -12.66 -9.35
C ASN A 61 -7.50 -13.54 -8.56
N LEU A 62 -7.79 -13.73 -7.29
CA LEU A 62 -6.92 -14.48 -6.37
C LEU A 62 -6.83 -15.99 -6.66
N ALA A 63 -7.73 -16.53 -7.47
CA ALA A 63 -7.65 -17.96 -7.88
C ALA A 63 -6.34 -18.29 -8.63
N LYS A 64 -5.75 -17.31 -9.31
CA LYS A 64 -4.51 -17.45 -10.07
C LYS A 64 -3.25 -17.11 -9.26
N THR A 65 -3.39 -16.77 -8.00
CA THR A 65 -2.24 -16.39 -7.14
C THR A 65 -1.79 -17.57 -6.27
N PRO A 66 -0.51 -17.68 -5.91
CA PRO A 66 -0.03 -18.68 -4.96
C PRO A 66 -0.83 -18.62 -3.65
N LYS A 67 -0.98 -19.74 -2.95
CA LYS A 67 -1.62 -19.76 -1.62
C LYS A 67 -0.77 -18.98 -0.62
N GLY A 68 -1.43 -18.35 0.37
CA GLY A 68 -0.78 -17.60 1.43
C GLY A 68 -1.53 -16.30 1.76
N LEU A 69 -1.02 -15.57 2.75
CA LEU A 69 -1.56 -14.28 3.13
C LEU A 69 -1.40 -13.27 1.99
N LYS A 70 -2.50 -12.72 1.52
CA LYS A 70 -2.50 -11.61 0.56
C LYS A 70 -2.36 -10.31 1.32
N MET A 71 -1.46 -9.43 0.87
CA MET A 71 -1.26 -8.13 1.52
C MET A 71 -1.40 -6.99 0.52
N MET A 72 -2.10 -5.95 0.93
CA MET A 72 -2.13 -4.65 0.29
C MET A 72 -1.74 -3.60 1.33
N VAL A 73 -0.68 -2.83 1.05
CA VAL A 73 -0.16 -1.81 1.97
C VAL A 73 -0.19 -0.48 1.24
N ASN A 74 -0.98 0.47 1.74
CA ASN A 74 -1.19 1.79 1.13
C ASN A 74 -1.49 1.74 -0.37
N SER A 75 -2.31 0.78 -0.80
CA SER A 75 -2.64 0.60 -2.21
C SER A 75 -4.12 0.30 -2.46
N PHE A 76 -4.88 -0.02 -1.41
CA PHE A 76 -6.29 -0.36 -1.57
C PHE A 76 -7.16 0.86 -1.89
N HIS A 77 -6.81 2.04 -1.36
CA HIS A 77 -7.50 3.30 -1.67
C HIS A 77 -7.37 3.74 -3.13
N HIS A 78 -6.43 3.18 -3.90
CA HIS A 78 -6.35 3.39 -5.35
C HIS A 78 -7.37 2.56 -6.13
N MET A 79 -7.98 1.56 -5.51
CA MET A 79 -8.97 0.71 -6.17
C MET A 79 -10.33 1.39 -6.19
N PRO A 80 -11.00 1.54 -7.35
CA PRO A 80 -12.38 2.02 -7.39
C PRO A 80 -13.32 1.02 -6.69
N PRO A 81 -14.50 1.44 -6.18
CA PRO A 81 -15.37 0.61 -5.33
C PRO A 81 -15.73 -0.75 -5.91
N ASN A 82 -15.96 -0.82 -7.23
CA ASN A 82 -16.26 -2.08 -7.92
C ASN A 82 -15.09 -3.07 -7.89
N ILE A 83 -13.86 -2.57 -8.06
CA ILE A 83 -12.64 -3.40 -7.99
C ILE A 83 -12.32 -3.77 -6.54
N ALA A 84 -12.41 -2.81 -5.62
CA ALA A 84 -12.23 -3.06 -4.18
C ALA A 84 -13.16 -4.17 -3.70
N ARG A 85 -14.46 -4.09 -4.02
CA ARG A 85 -15.44 -5.15 -3.70
C ARG A 85 -15.06 -6.49 -4.33
N LYS A 86 -14.59 -6.50 -5.57
CA LYS A 86 -14.18 -7.73 -6.26
C LYS A 86 -12.96 -8.37 -5.58
N ILE A 87 -11.98 -7.57 -5.13
CA ILE A 87 -10.82 -8.06 -4.37
C ILE A 87 -11.27 -8.77 -3.09
N LEU A 88 -12.16 -8.13 -2.32
CA LEU A 88 -12.67 -8.72 -1.07
C LEU A 88 -13.50 -9.98 -1.34
N SER A 89 -14.37 -9.94 -2.34
CA SER A 89 -15.19 -11.11 -2.71
C SER A 89 -14.34 -12.29 -3.17
N THR A 90 -13.30 -12.04 -3.98
CA THR A 90 -12.43 -13.13 -4.46
C THR A 90 -11.56 -13.71 -3.33
N ALA A 91 -11.19 -12.89 -2.32
CA ALA A 91 -10.51 -13.39 -1.12
C ALA A 91 -11.40 -14.37 -0.35
N GLN A 92 -12.65 -14.00 -0.11
CA GLN A 92 -13.63 -14.85 0.57
C GLN A 92 -13.94 -16.14 -0.23
N SER A 93 -14.27 -16.01 -1.51
CA SER A 93 -14.64 -17.16 -2.37
C SER A 93 -13.52 -18.18 -2.52
N ASN A 94 -12.27 -17.72 -2.56
CA ASN A 94 -11.10 -18.59 -2.65
C ASN A 94 -10.53 -18.98 -1.27
N LYS A 95 -11.20 -18.58 -0.17
CA LYS A 95 -10.74 -18.83 1.21
C LYS A 95 -9.29 -18.39 1.44
N GLN A 96 -8.87 -17.30 0.81
CA GLN A 96 -7.52 -16.73 0.94
C GLN A 96 -7.52 -15.66 2.04
N PRO A 97 -6.64 -15.74 3.04
CA PRO A 97 -6.50 -14.68 4.01
C PRO A 97 -5.98 -13.41 3.32
N ILE A 98 -6.58 -12.27 3.65
CA ILE A 98 -6.18 -10.96 3.14
C ILE A 98 -5.96 -9.99 4.29
N LEU A 99 -4.89 -9.20 4.20
CA LEU A 99 -4.58 -8.08 5.09
C LEU A 99 -4.47 -6.82 4.24
N ILE A 100 -5.30 -5.85 4.54
CA ILE A 100 -5.24 -4.50 3.96
C ILE A 100 -4.81 -3.57 5.07
N TYR A 101 -3.71 -2.85 4.85
CA TYR A 101 -3.19 -1.86 5.77
C TYR A 101 -3.10 -0.51 5.08
N GLU A 102 -3.84 0.46 5.58
CA GLU A 102 -3.82 1.85 5.11
C GLU A 102 -3.34 2.74 6.25
N MET A 103 -2.39 3.63 5.96
CA MET A 103 -1.86 4.58 6.95
C MET A 103 -2.71 5.84 7.07
N GLY A 104 -3.46 6.18 6.03
CA GLY A 104 -4.35 7.31 5.99
C GLY A 104 -5.75 6.97 6.49
N GLU A 105 -6.44 7.96 7.01
CA GLU A 105 -7.87 7.92 7.31
C GLU A 105 -8.58 9.06 6.61
N ASN A 106 -9.77 8.79 6.08
CA ASN A 106 -10.64 9.83 5.53
C ASN A 106 -11.44 10.50 6.66
N LEU A 107 -10.79 11.40 7.39
CA LEU A 107 -11.35 12.05 8.56
C LEU A 107 -12.10 13.36 8.24
N LEU A 108 -11.85 13.93 7.07
CA LEU A 108 -12.35 15.25 6.73
C LEU A 108 -13.43 15.19 5.66
N PRO A 109 -14.55 15.90 5.84
CA PRO A 109 -15.48 16.13 4.74
C PRO A 109 -14.75 16.74 3.53
N VAL A 110 -15.16 16.36 2.32
CA VAL A 110 -14.49 16.77 1.06
C VAL A 110 -14.34 18.29 0.94
N TRP A 111 -15.31 19.07 1.40
CA TRP A 111 -15.23 20.53 1.35
C TRP A 111 -14.14 21.10 2.28
N VAL A 112 -13.94 20.50 3.46
CA VAL A 112 -12.83 20.87 4.36
C VAL A 112 -11.50 20.52 3.73
N TRP A 113 -11.40 19.31 3.14
CA TRP A 113 -10.21 18.88 2.43
C TRP A 113 -9.85 19.87 1.30
N VAL A 114 -10.82 20.30 0.48
CA VAL A 114 -10.59 21.30 -0.58
C VAL A 114 -10.03 22.61 -0.01
N LEU A 115 -10.55 23.09 1.14
CA LEU A 115 -10.06 24.28 1.80
C LEU A 115 -8.61 24.14 2.34
N THR A 116 -8.16 22.93 2.62
CA THR A 116 -6.78 22.68 3.09
C THR A 116 -5.76 22.58 1.96
N LEU A 117 -6.18 22.38 0.71
CA LEU A 117 -5.28 22.19 -0.44
C LEU A 117 -4.28 23.33 -0.66
N PRO A 118 -4.68 24.64 -0.57
CA PRO A 118 -3.74 25.75 -0.78
C PRO A 118 -2.54 25.75 0.18
N LEU A 119 -2.72 25.19 1.36
CA LEU A 119 -1.65 25.03 2.35
C LEU A 119 -0.98 23.66 2.27
N GLY A 120 -1.75 22.61 2.10
CA GLY A 120 -1.28 21.23 2.09
C GLY A 120 -0.39 20.90 0.90
N LEU A 121 -0.76 21.34 -0.31
CA LEU A 121 0.03 21.09 -1.52
C LEU A 121 1.45 21.67 -1.43
N PRO A 122 1.65 22.97 -1.12
CA PRO A 122 2.99 23.54 -0.99
C PRO A 122 3.79 22.86 0.13
N LEU A 123 3.13 22.55 1.27
CA LEU A 123 3.81 21.92 2.40
C LEU A 123 4.38 20.54 2.01
N VAL A 124 3.59 19.70 1.37
CA VAL A 124 4.05 18.35 0.94
C VAL A 124 5.08 18.46 -0.18
N ALA A 125 4.93 19.41 -1.10
CA ALA A 125 5.92 19.68 -2.14
C ALA A 125 7.28 20.09 -1.52
N LEU A 126 7.27 21.01 -0.57
CA LEU A 126 8.48 21.42 0.16
C LEU A 126 9.10 20.24 0.93
N MET A 127 8.29 19.43 1.62
CA MET A 127 8.79 18.24 2.29
C MET A 127 9.53 17.31 1.31
N SER A 128 8.98 17.06 0.13
CA SER A 128 9.63 16.20 -0.87
C SER A 128 10.96 16.78 -1.37
N ILE A 129 11.05 18.10 -1.53
CA ILE A 129 12.29 18.81 -1.89
C ILE A 129 13.37 18.61 -0.81
N PHE A 130 13.00 18.78 0.47
CA PHE A 130 13.93 18.61 1.59
C PHE A 130 14.29 17.15 1.86
N MET A 131 13.45 16.20 1.49
CA MET A 131 13.71 14.77 1.68
C MET A 131 14.65 14.18 0.62
N LEU A 132 14.87 14.86 -0.52
CA LEU A 132 15.70 14.35 -1.60
C LEU A 132 17.10 13.88 -1.17
N PRO A 133 17.87 14.62 -0.32
CA PRO A 133 19.21 14.20 0.06
C PRO A 133 19.26 12.89 0.88
N PHE A 134 18.13 12.47 1.44
CA PHE A 134 18.02 11.26 2.26
C PHE A 134 17.65 10.01 1.43
N ILE A 135 17.33 10.18 0.14
CA ILE A 135 17.00 9.07 -0.76
C ILE A 135 18.30 8.37 -1.20
N LYS A 136 18.32 7.06 -1.09
CA LYS A 136 19.46 6.23 -1.52
C LYS A 136 18.97 5.04 -2.36
N PRO A 137 19.62 4.74 -3.51
CA PRO A 137 20.66 5.54 -4.19
C PRO A 137 20.08 6.80 -4.84
N LEU A 138 20.77 7.92 -4.71
CA LEU A 138 20.38 9.19 -5.34
C LEU A 138 20.80 9.19 -6.82
N LYS A 139 19.86 9.39 -7.74
CA LYS A 139 20.09 9.45 -9.18
C LYS A 139 20.08 10.90 -9.68
N PHE A 140 20.78 11.17 -10.76
CA PHE A 140 20.77 12.50 -11.41
C PHE A 140 19.34 12.94 -11.80
N THR A 141 18.51 11.99 -12.26
CA THR A 141 17.10 12.25 -12.58
C THR A 141 16.28 12.73 -11.38
N ASP A 142 16.61 12.24 -10.19
CA ASP A 142 15.91 12.64 -8.96
C ASP A 142 16.23 14.10 -8.63
N ILE A 143 17.49 14.51 -8.80
CA ILE A 143 17.94 15.91 -8.63
C ILE A 143 17.28 16.80 -9.69
N LEU A 144 17.33 16.39 -10.95
CA LEU A 144 16.78 17.15 -12.06
C LEU A 144 15.28 17.42 -11.87
N PHE A 145 14.51 16.37 -11.59
CA PHE A 145 13.05 16.46 -11.49
C PHE A 145 12.51 16.85 -10.11
N THR A 146 13.38 17.03 -9.13
CA THR A 146 12.99 17.57 -7.83
C THR A 146 13.40 19.02 -7.63
N TRP A 147 14.65 19.39 -7.97
CA TRP A 147 15.19 20.71 -7.67
C TRP A 147 15.22 21.66 -8.86
N ILE A 148 15.42 21.15 -10.08
CA ILE A 148 15.56 22.00 -11.29
C ILE A 148 14.22 22.15 -12.00
N ILE A 149 13.55 21.02 -12.27
CA ILE A 149 12.22 20.98 -12.88
C ILE A 149 11.30 20.25 -11.88
N PRO A 150 10.62 20.92 -10.95
CA PRO A 150 10.01 20.32 -9.76
C PRO A 150 8.75 19.50 -10.09
N ILE A 151 8.85 18.56 -11.03
CA ILE A 151 7.76 17.65 -11.42
C ILE A 151 7.44 16.66 -10.28
N ILE A 152 8.48 16.05 -9.69
CA ILE A 152 8.31 15.08 -8.61
C ILE A 152 7.59 15.71 -7.40
N PRO A 153 8.01 16.88 -6.87
CA PRO A 153 7.30 17.54 -5.78
C PRO A 153 5.82 17.82 -6.05
N ILE A 154 5.50 18.25 -7.27
CA ILE A 154 4.11 18.57 -7.66
C ILE A 154 3.24 17.31 -7.67
N PHE A 155 3.69 16.26 -8.35
CA PHE A 155 2.94 15.00 -8.42
C PHE A 155 2.85 14.30 -7.07
N TYR A 156 3.94 14.31 -6.30
CA TYR A 156 3.97 13.71 -4.97
C TYR A 156 3.03 14.43 -4.00
N ALA A 157 3.00 15.77 -4.06
CA ALA A 157 2.09 16.58 -3.25
C ALA A 157 0.63 16.30 -3.63
N TRP A 158 0.33 16.25 -4.92
CA TRP A 158 -1.01 15.94 -5.39
C TRP A 158 -1.47 14.54 -4.97
N ASP A 159 -0.66 13.53 -5.20
CA ASP A 159 -0.99 12.14 -4.86
C ASP A 159 -1.17 11.98 -3.35
N GLY A 160 -0.27 12.54 -2.55
CA GLY A 160 -0.38 12.52 -1.08
C GLY A 160 -1.65 13.19 -0.56
N GLN A 161 -2.04 14.33 -1.13
CA GLN A 161 -3.29 15.01 -0.75
C GLN A 161 -4.53 14.25 -1.24
N ALA A 162 -4.51 13.73 -2.47
CA ALA A 162 -5.64 13.03 -3.06
C ALA A 162 -5.88 11.63 -2.43
N SER A 163 -4.89 11.06 -1.78
CA SER A 163 -5.02 9.74 -1.12
C SER A 163 -5.97 9.78 0.07
N SER A 164 -5.96 10.88 0.85
CA SER A 164 -6.81 11.00 2.04
C SER A 164 -8.31 10.84 1.75
N PRO A 165 -8.93 11.61 0.82
CA PRO A 165 -10.36 11.46 0.53
C PRO A 165 -10.70 10.16 -0.24
N ARG A 166 -9.69 9.44 -0.77
CA ARG A 166 -9.89 8.15 -1.43
C ARG A 166 -9.82 6.97 -0.46
N THR A 167 -9.26 7.17 0.73
CA THR A 167 -9.18 6.09 1.73
C THR A 167 -10.58 5.73 2.20
N TYR A 168 -10.92 4.47 2.08
CA TYR A 168 -12.21 3.95 2.53
C TYR A 168 -12.31 4.03 4.05
N THR A 169 -13.44 4.55 4.53
CA THR A 169 -13.79 4.50 5.95
C THR A 169 -14.17 3.08 6.38
N PHE A 170 -14.21 2.82 7.67
CA PHE A 170 -14.71 1.53 8.17
C PHE A 170 -16.18 1.31 7.82
N GLU A 171 -16.97 2.38 7.74
CA GLU A 171 -18.36 2.36 7.29
C GLU A 171 -18.46 1.97 5.82
N ASP A 172 -17.69 2.62 4.94
CA ASP A 172 -17.62 2.25 3.50
C ASP A 172 -17.27 0.77 3.31
N ILE A 173 -16.31 0.28 4.08
CA ILE A 173 -15.90 -1.12 3.99
C ILE A 173 -17.03 -2.03 4.44
N ASN A 174 -17.61 -1.79 5.62
CA ASN A 174 -18.64 -2.65 6.19
C ASN A 174 -19.94 -2.66 5.39
N GLU A 175 -20.39 -1.49 4.93
CA GLU A 175 -21.71 -1.36 4.31
C GLU A 175 -21.69 -1.55 2.79
N GLN A 176 -20.58 -1.15 2.14
CA GLN A 176 -20.54 -1.08 0.68
C GLN A 176 -19.61 -2.11 0.05
N LEU A 177 -18.50 -2.45 0.70
CA LEU A 177 -17.44 -3.24 0.06
C LEU A 177 -17.43 -4.70 0.47
N LEU A 178 -17.68 -5.01 1.74
CA LEU A 178 -17.66 -6.39 2.21
C LEU A 178 -18.76 -7.23 1.54
N PRO A 179 -18.41 -8.42 1.03
CA PRO A 179 -19.43 -9.37 0.60
C PRO A 179 -20.22 -9.91 1.80
N LYS A 180 -21.42 -10.41 1.54
CA LYS A 180 -22.15 -11.19 2.56
C LYS A 180 -21.27 -12.34 3.02
N VAL A 181 -21.20 -12.52 4.36
CA VAL A 181 -20.34 -13.56 4.95
C VAL A 181 -20.83 -14.94 4.50
N GLU A 182 -19.96 -15.71 3.90
CA GLU A 182 -20.20 -17.08 3.45
C GLU A 182 -19.03 -17.98 3.91
N ASN A 183 -19.31 -19.27 4.02
CA ASN A 183 -18.29 -20.31 4.26
C ASN A 183 -17.41 -20.10 5.51
N ASN A 184 -17.94 -19.53 6.58
CA ASN A 184 -17.22 -19.24 7.83
C ASN A 184 -16.00 -18.31 7.64
N TYR A 185 -15.97 -17.49 6.59
CA TYR A 185 -14.93 -16.49 6.42
C TYR A 185 -15.14 -15.34 7.40
N ILE A 186 -14.11 -14.97 8.15
CA ILE A 186 -14.22 -13.95 9.22
C ILE A 186 -13.53 -12.68 8.78
N TRP A 187 -14.28 -11.58 8.73
CA TRP A 187 -13.75 -10.24 8.52
C TRP A 187 -13.49 -9.57 9.88
N LYS A 188 -12.33 -8.92 9.99
CA LYS A 188 -11.95 -8.09 11.15
C LYS A 188 -11.43 -6.75 10.68
N ILE A 189 -12.10 -5.68 11.08
CA ILE A 189 -11.71 -4.31 10.80
C ILE A 189 -11.35 -3.64 12.11
N LYS A 190 -10.18 -3.00 12.18
CA LYS A 190 -9.73 -2.33 13.41
C LYS A 190 -8.61 -1.35 13.11
N HIS A 191 -8.44 -0.35 13.97
CA HIS A 191 -7.26 0.50 13.96
C HIS A 191 -6.00 -0.30 14.31
N ALA A 192 -4.89 0.02 13.64
CA ALA A 192 -3.58 -0.54 13.99
C ALA A 192 -3.12 0.02 15.34
N LYS A 193 -2.63 -0.86 16.22
CA LYS A 193 -2.07 -0.42 17.52
C LYS A 193 -0.62 0.01 17.35
N LYS A 194 -0.25 1.17 17.92
CA LYS A 194 1.15 1.58 18.02
C LYS A 194 1.95 0.62 18.91
N ARG A 195 3.19 0.34 18.56
CA ARG A 195 4.11 -0.57 19.28
C ARG A 195 4.27 -0.24 20.79
N ASN A 196 4.04 1.00 21.19
CA ASN A 196 4.23 1.49 22.58
C ASN A 196 3.05 1.22 23.54
N GLY A 197 2.13 0.35 23.20
CA GLY A 197 1.06 -0.09 24.11
C GLY A 197 0.06 1.00 24.51
N LYS A 198 0.19 2.23 24.07
CA LYS A 198 -0.83 3.27 24.27
C LYS A 198 -2.00 2.95 23.35
N LYS A 199 -3.11 2.54 23.99
CA LYS A 199 -4.41 2.43 23.32
C LYS A 199 -4.72 3.75 22.65
N GLU A 200 -4.85 3.77 21.31
CA GLU A 200 -5.69 4.77 20.69
C GLU A 200 -7.10 4.53 21.24
N MET A 201 -7.76 5.61 21.68
CA MET A 201 -9.10 5.54 22.28
C MET A 201 -10.02 4.81 21.29
N GLU A 202 -10.53 3.65 21.70
CA GLU A 202 -11.70 3.06 21.09
C GLU A 202 -12.83 4.09 21.27
N LYS A 203 -13.19 4.79 20.21
CA LYS A 203 -14.49 5.44 20.13
C LYS A 203 -15.50 4.33 19.85
N ASN A 204 -16.26 3.96 20.89
CA ASN A 204 -17.47 3.18 20.76
C ASN A 204 -18.50 3.92 19.89
#